data_ac0ff8707366d1320c60cf41d25cb349
#
_entry.id   ac0ff8707366d1320c60cf41d25cb349
#
_cell.length_a   1.000
_cell.length_b   1.000
_cell.length_c   1.000
_cell.angle_alpha   90.00
_cell.angle_beta   90.00
_cell.angle_gamma   90.00
#
_symmetry.space_group_name_H-M   'P 1'
#
loop_
_entity.id
_entity.type
_entity.pdbx_description
1 polymer ?
#
loop_
_entity_poly.entity_id
_entity_poly.type
_entity_poly.pdbx_seq_one_letter_code
_entity_poly.pdbx_strand_id
1 'polypeptide(L)'
;MKYAVVNLGCKVNRVESDAFASSLDAHGAKSCDAADADLIVVNTCTVTGEAEKKTRKAVRGALRANDRATVIVTGCAAAIDKDTFLAMDPRVRVMGKAELASSIDAGAWGLDAATHGPALPVGEGYRTRVGVKVQDGCNNACTYCVVHVARGKATSVDPCEVVRQCRALASAGVKEIVLTGINLGSYLWRNEETGETTGLADLLRTLLEETADLHEEGEYPVRFRVSSVEPRDVHDDLVEVLATAGGRVCRHLHLPLQSGNSKVLREMHRPYSAEHFEAIVANLYERVPELSLSTDIICGFPGETEGEFEDTLRVARTCRFSKIHVFPYSKREGTPAAARIDQVPPGVKADRAQRLRDLGDLLRDKEREARKGTHELAIVEEEGVALTESYFEVPVPKNAKAGEMIEVTL
;
A
#
# COMPACT_ATOMS: atom_id res chain seq x y z
N MET A 1 3.12 -1.03 -30.86
CA MET A 1 2.35 -1.98 -30.03
C MET A 1 1.39 -1.22 -29.11
N LYS A 2 0.21 -1.77 -28.86
CA LYS A 2 -0.75 -1.22 -27.86
C LYS A 2 -0.79 -2.12 -26.64
N TYR A 3 -0.95 -1.52 -25.45
CA TYR A 3 -0.99 -2.30 -24.22
C TYR A 3 -2.09 -1.84 -23.27
N ALA A 4 -2.51 -2.74 -22.37
CA ALA A 4 -3.37 -2.44 -21.24
C ALA A 4 -2.76 -3.03 -19.95
N VAL A 5 -2.85 -2.29 -18.83
CA VAL A 5 -2.43 -2.77 -17.50
C VAL A 5 -3.64 -2.84 -16.58
N VAL A 6 -3.96 -4.03 -16.10
CA VAL A 6 -5.02 -4.28 -15.12
C VAL A 6 -4.38 -4.48 -13.75
N ASN A 7 -4.52 -3.48 -12.88
CA ASN A 7 -3.97 -3.53 -11.53
C ASN A 7 -5.00 -4.05 -10.53
N LEU A 8 -4.62 -5.08 -9.76
CA LEU A 8 -5.41 -5.62 -8.66
C LEU A 8 -4.57 -5.61 -7.38
N GLY A 9 -5.17 -5.17 -6.27
CA GLY A 9 -4.58 -5.32 -4.95
C GLY A 9 -4.03 -4.06 -4.30
N CYS A 10 -2.89 -4.18 -3.62
CA CYS A 10 -2.35 -3.19 -2.70
C CYS A 10 -1.59 -2.04 -3.39
N LYS A 11 -1.16 -1.06 -2.59
CA LYS A 11 -0.35 0.09 -3.06
C LYS A 11 0.93 -0.36 -3.78
N VAL A 12 1.61 -1.41 -3.29
CA VAL A 12 2.83 -1.95 -3.92
C VAL A 12 2.52 -2.49 -5.31
N ASN A 13 1.43 -3.26 -5.50
CA ASN A 13 1.03 -3.72 -6.83
C ASN A 13 0.75 -2.54 -7.77
N ARG A 14 0.17 -1.44 -7.26
CA ARG A 14 -0.08 -0.25 -8.06
C ARG A 14 1.22 0.38 -8.56
N VAL A 15 2.20 0.59 -7.68
CA VAL A 15 3.52 1.13 -8.06
C VAL A 15 4.20 0.25 -9.11
N GLU A 16 4.12 -1.07 -8.94
CA GLU A 16 4.68 -2.01 -9.92
C GLU A 16 3.95 -1.94 -11.27
N SER A 17 2.62 -1.77 -11.25
CA SER A 17 1.82 -1.61 -12.48
C SER A 17 2.14 -0.29 -13.20
N ASP A 18 2.32 0.79 -12.45
CA ASP A 18 2.71 2.09 -12.99
C ASP A 18 4.13 2.04 -13.58
N ALA A 19 5.06 1.29 -12.95
CA ALA A 19 6.40 1.07 -13.49
C ALA A 19 6.36 0.25 -14.79
N PHE A 20 5.54 -0.79 -14.90
CA PHE A 20 5.38 -1.54 -16.16
C PHE A 20 4.81 -0.66 -17.27
N ALA A 21 3.79 0.16 -16.98
CA ALA A 21 3.21 1.09 -17.93
C ALA A 21 4.27 2.09 -18.41
N SER A 22 4.99 2.72 -17.50
CA SER A 22 6.06 3.67 -17.78
C SER A 22 7.19 3.07 -18.62
N SER A 23 7.61 1.82 -18.33
CA SER A 23 8.62 1.12 -19.13
C SER A 23 8.10 0.80 -20.54
N LEU A 24 6.84 0.37 -20.69
CA LEU A 24 6.22 0.13 -21.99
C LEU A 24 6.12 1.41 -22.82
N ASP A 25 5.74 2.53 -22.20
CA ASP A 25 5.70 3.84 -22.88
C ASP A 25 7.09 4.28 -23.36
N ALA A 26 8.13 4.08 -22.55
CA ALA A 26 9.52 4.38 -22.91
C ALA A 26 10.02 3.59 -24.13
N HIS A 27 9.44 2.40 -24.36
CA HIS A 27 9.71 1.55 -25.51
C HIS A 27 8.73 1.78 -26.70
N GLY A 28 8.03 2.92 -26.72
CA GLY A 28 7.16 3.33 -27.82
C GLY A 28 5.81 2.61 -27.90
N ALA A 29 5.44 1.81 -26.87
CA ALA A 29 4.09 1.25 -26.79
C ALA A 29 3.08 2.34 -26.38
N LYS A 30 1.79 2.11 -26.66
CA LYS A 30 0.72 3.07 -26.33
C LYS A 30 -0.33 2.41 -25.47
N SER A 31 -0.69 3.06 -24.36
CA SER A 31 -1.78 2.61 -23.50
C SER A 31 -3.12 2.69 -24.22
N CYS A 32 -3.99 1.69 -24.04
CA CYS A 32 -5.33 1.63 -24.60
C CYS A 32 -6.24 0.74 -23.75
N ASP A 33 -7.51 0.62 -24.14
CA ASP A 33 -8.42 -0.33 -23.53
C ASP A 33 -8.04 -1.77 -23.85
N ALA A 34 -8.37 -2.71 -22.95
CA ALA A 34 -8.04 -4.13 -23.12
C ALA A 34 -8.58 -4.74 -24.43
N ALA A 35 -9.68 -4.19 -24.97
CA ALA A 35 -10.26 -4.64 -26.23
C ALA A 35 -9.36 -4.38 -27.45
N ASP A 36 -8.52 -3.34 -27.39
CA ASP A 36 -7.67 -2.89 -28.49
C ASP A 36 -6.17 -3.21 -28.28
N ALA A 37 -5.84 -3.83 -27.14
CA ALA A 37 -4.45 -4.08 -26.75
C ALA A 37 -3.86 -5.32 -27.43
N ASP A 38 -2.60 -5.21 -27.86
CA ASP A 38 -1.80 -6.36 -28.31
C ASP A 38 -1.27 -7.16 -27.12
N LEU A 39 -0.99 -6.45 -26.01
CA LEU A 39 -0.47 -6.98 -24.75
C LEU A 39 -1.35 -6.52 -23.59
N ILE A 40 -1.83 -7.46 -22.75
CA ILE A 40 -2.55 -7.14 -21.53
C ILE A 40 -1.77 -7.67 -20.34
N VAL A 41 -1.33 -6.78 -19.44
CA VAL A 41 -0.64 -7.14 -18.19
C VAL A 41 -1.66 -7.12 -17.04
N VAL A 42 -1.88 -8.26 -16.39
CA VAL A 42 -2.74 -8.39 -15.21
C VAL A 42 -1.87 -8.58 -13.96
N ASN A 43 -1.69 -7.53 -13.17
CA ASN A 43 -0.95 -7.58 -11.92
C ASN A 43 -1.88 -8.02 -10.79
N THR A 44 -1.66 -9.22 -10.26
CA THR A 44 -2.60 -9.98 -9.44
C THR A 44 -2.38 -9.85 -7.94
N CYS A 45 -3.45 -10.02 -7.16
CA CYS A 45 -3.44 -10.00 -5.69
C CYS A 45 -3.99 -11.29 -5.10
N THR A 46 -3.46 -11.66 -3.90
CA THR A 46 -3.88 -12.85 -3.16
C THR A 46 -4.11 -12.58 -1.66
N VAL A 47 -4.19 -11.32 -1.22
CA VAL A 47 -4.32 -10.98 0.20
C VAL A 47 -5.61 -11.54 0.82
N THR A 48 -6.70 -11.58 0.05
CA THR A 48 -7.97 -12.17 0.49
C THR A 48 -8.54 -13.14 -0.54
N GLY A 49 -9.42 -14.06 -0.12
CA GLY A 49 -10.12 -14.96 -1.05
C GLY A 49 -10.99 -14.22 -2.07
N GLU A 50 -11.48 -13.03 -1.72
CA GLU A 50 -12.20 -12.15 -2.65
C GLU A 50 -11.25 -11.55 -3.70
N ALA A 51 -10.05 -11.11 -3.29
CA ALA A 51 -9.02 -10.62 -4.21
C ALA A 51 -8.62 -11.69 -5.22
N GLU A 52 -8.54 -12.94 -4.80
CA GLU A 52 -8.24 -14.08 -5.67
C GLU A 52 -9.38 -14.35 -6.66
N LYS A 53 -10.65 -14.27 -6.23
CA LYS A 53 -11.81 -14.37 -7.14
C LYS A 53 -11.82 -13.23 -8.16
N LYS A 54 -11.54 -12.00 -7.71
CA LYS A 54 -11.41 -10.82 -8.59
C LYS A 54 -10.28 -11.01 -9.59
N THR A 55 -9.14 -11.56 -9.16
CA THR A 55 -8.00 -11.87 -10.05
C THR A 55 -8.41 -12.83 -11.17
N ARG A 56 -8.99 -13.99 -10.83
CA ARG A 56 -9.46 -14.94 -11.85
C ARG A 56 -10.53 -14.34 -12.79
N LYS A 57 -11.42 -13.50 -12.25
CA LYS A 57 -12.41 -12.77 -13.07
C LYS A 57 -11.75 -11.78 -14.02
N ALA A 58 -10.72 -11.05 -13.57
CA ALA A 58 -10.02 -10.07 -14.40
C ALA A 58 -9.26 -10.74 -15.55
N VAL A 59 -8.53 -11.84 -15.29
CA VAL A 59 -7.84 -12.60 -16.36
C VAL A 59 -8.85 -13.12 -17.40
N ARG A 60 -9.96 -13.72 -16.97
CA ARG A 60 -11.01 -14.15 -17.89
C ARG A 60 -11.67 -12.98 -18.63
N GLY A 61 -11.75 -11.81 -17.97
CA GLY A 61 -12.23 -10.56 -18.58
C GLY A 61 -11.32 -10.10 -19.71
N ALA A 62 -10.01 -10.07 -19.45
CA ALA A 62 -8.99 -9.72 -20.45
C ALA A 62 -9.03 -10.66 -21.68
N LEU A 63 -9.11 -11.97 -21.45
CA LEU A 63 -9.19 -12.97 -22.50
C LEU A 63 -10.43 -12.83 -23.37
N ARG A 64 -11.58 -12.40 -22.80
CA ARG A 64 -12.83 -12.16 -23.54
C ARG A 64 -12.85 -10.81 -24.24
N ALA A 65 -12.18 -9.81 -23.68
CA ALA A 65 -12.15 -8.47 -24.26
C ALA A 65 -11.42 -8.45 -25.62
N ASN A 66 -10.38 -9.28 -25.75
CA ASN A 66 -9.61 -9.39 -26.98
C ASN A 66 -9.19 -10.85 -27.20
N ASP A 67 -9.48 -11.39 -28.38
CA ASP A 67 -9.21 -12.78 -28.74
C ASP A 67 -7.78 -13.02 -29.30
N ARG A 68 -7.03 -11.94 -29.54
CA ARG A 68 -5.66 -11.97 -30.12
C ARG A 68 -4.55 -11.55 -29.14
N ALA A 69 -4.89 -10.77 -28.11
CA ALA A 69 -3.92 -10.24 -27.18
C ALA A 69 -3.14 -11.35 -26.44
N THR A 70 -1.85 -11.13 -26.24
CA THR A 70 -1.09 -11.88 -25.23
C THR A 70 -1.47 -11.36 -23.84
N VAL A 71 -1.81 -12.26 -22.92
CA VAL A 71 -2.18 -11.91 -21.55
C VAL A 71 -1.06 -12.35 -20.60
N ILE A 72 -0.34 -11.38 -20.05
CA ILE A 72 0.68 -11.62 -19.01
C ILE A 72 0.01 -11.55 -17.65
N VAL A 73 0.11 -12.62 -16.87
CA VAL A 73 -0.36 -12.66 -15.49
C VAL A 73 0.85 -12.62 -14.57
N THR A 74 0.93 -11.59 -13.74
CA THR A 74 2.03 -11.37 -12.78
C THR A 74 1.47 -11.05 -11.39
N GLY A 75 2.34 -10.89 -10.39
CA GLY A 75 1.93 -10.51 -9.03
C GLY A 75 1.73 -11.69 -8.09
N CYS A 76 1.12 -11.42 -6.92
CA CYS A 76 1.12 -12.36 -5.79
C CYS A 76 0.32 -13.65 -6.07
N ALA A 77 -0.86 -13.57 -6.71
CA ALA A 77 -1.62 -14.78 -7.03
C ALA A 77 -0.94 -15.62 -8.11
N ALA A 78 -0.33 -14.98 -9.11
CA ALA A 78 0.44 -15.66 -10.14
C ALA A 78 1.65 -16.41 -9.58
N ALA A 79 2.30 -15.86 -8.57
CA ALA A 79 3.46 -16.50 -7.92
C ALA A 79 3.07 -17.76 -7.10
N ILE A 80 1.85 -17.81 -6.57
CA ILE A 80 1.37 -18.93 -5.75
C ILE A 80 0.76 -20.03 -6.60
N ASP A 81 -0.04 -19.71 -7.62
CA ASP A 81 -0.85 -20.65 -8.37
C ASP A 81 -0.68 -20.44 -9.89
N LYS A 82 0.55 -20.66 -10.35
CA LYS A 82 0.93 -20.48 -11.75
C LYS A 82 0.12 -21.36 -12.70
N ASP A 83 -0.08 -22.63 -12.32
CA ASP A 83 -0.68 -23.64 -13.20
C ASP A 83 -2.16 -23.35 -13.49
N THR A 84 -2.90 -22.88 -12.49
CA THR A 84 -4.31 -22.44 -12.68
C THR A 84 -4.43 -21.35 -13.73
N PHE A 85 -3.50 -20.39 -13.75
CA PHE A 85 -3.56 -19.31 -14.76
C PHE A 85 -3.14 -19.81 -16.15
N LEU A 86 -2.09 -20.62 -16.26
CA LEU A 86 -1.64 -21.19 -17.53
C LEU A 86 -2.71 -22.08 -18.17
N ALA A 87 -3.50 -22.78 -17.36
CA ALA A 87 -4.59 -23.65 -17.85
C ALA A 87 -5.82 -22.88 -18.38
N MET A 88 -5.91 -21.56 -18.19
CA MET A 88 -7.08 -20.78 -18.60
C MET A 88 -7.17 -20.58 -20.12
N ASP A 89 -6.03 -20.36 -20.78
CA ASP A 89 -5.99 -20.11 -22.25
C ASP A 89 -4.54 -20.17 -22.74
N PRO A 90 -4.24 -20.69 -23.95
CA PRO A 90 -2.90 -20.74 -24.54
C PRO A 90 -2.20 -19.37 -24.69
N ARG A 91 -2.94 -18.28 -24.70
CA ARG A 91 -2.41 -16.90 -24.79
C ARG A 91 -1.91 -16.38 -23.44
N VAL A 92 -2.21 -17.07 -22.34
CA VAL A 92 -1.74 -16.67 -21.00
C VAL A 92 -0.28 -17.04 -20.84
N ARG A 93 0.49 -16.08 -20.36
CA ARG A 93 1.86 -16.25 -19.87
C ARG A 93 1.91 -15.82 -18.42
N VAL A 94 2.52 -16.64 -17.56
CA VAL A 94 2.74 -16.28 -16.16
C VAL A 94 4.21 -15.93 -15.98
N MET A 95 4.47 -14.68 -15.63
CA MET A 95 5.82 -14.14 -15.49
C MET A 95 6.03 -13.54 -14.10
N GLY A 96 7.20 -13.75 -13.52
CA GLY A 96 7.65 -13.02 -12.35
C GLY A 96 7.83 -11.52 -12.67
N LYS A 97 7.77 -10.66 -11.65
CA LYS A 97 7.86 -9.20 -11.86
C LYS A 97 9.20 -8.77 -12.46
N ALA A 98 10.30 -9.33 -11.95
CA ALA A 98 11.63 -9.06 -12.50
C ALA A 98 11.77 -9.59 -13.94
N GLU A 99 11.24 -10.78 -14.21
CA GLU A 99 11.22 -11.37 -15.54
C GLU A 99 10.42 -10.51 -16.52
N LEU A 100 9.25 -10.01 -16.12
CA LEU A 100 8.44 -9.11 -16.94
C LEU A 100 9.18 -7.79 -17.23
N ALA A 101 9.76 -7.15 -16.21
CA ALA A 101 10.53 -5.93 -16.37
C ALA A 101 11.71 -6.14 -17.36
N SER A 102 12.52 -7.16 -17.11
CA SER A 102 13.65 -7.50 -18.00
C SER A 102 13.22 -7.84 -19.44
N SER A 103 12.03 -8.45 -19.61
CA SER A 103 11.49 -8.75 -20.94
C SER A 103 11.05 -7.50 -21.69
N ILE A 104 10.47 -6.51 -20.98
CA ILE A 104 10.14 -5.20 -21.55
C ILE A 104 11.43 -4.50 -21.99
N ASP A 105 12.41 -4.41 -21.10
CA ASP A 105 13.69 -3.73 -21.35
C ASP A 105 14.50 -4.40 -22.49
N ALA A 106 14.33 -5.69 -22.67
CA ALA A 106 14.93 -6.44 -23.78
C ALA A 106 14.18 -6.30 -25.12
N GLY A 107 13.13 -5.50 -25.20
CA GLY A 107 12.33 -5.31 -26.41
C GLY A 107 11.46 -6.50 -26.81
N ALA A 108 11.03 -7.32 -25.84
CA ALA A 108 10.09 -8.40 -26.11
C ALA A 108 8.79 -7.87 -26.76
N TRP A 109 8.05 -8.75 -27.42
CA TRP A 109 6.80 -8.44 -28.13
C TRP A 109 6.94 -7.40 -29.25
N GLY A 110 8.16 -7.20 -29.82
CA GLY A 110 8.41 -6.23 -30.89
C GLY A 110 8.40 -4.78 -30.41
N LEU A 111 8.77 -4.56 -29.16
CA LEU A 111 9.05 -3.24 -28.62
C LEU A 111 10.33 -2.66 -29.21
N ASP A 112 10.32 -1.38 -29.49
CA ASP A 112 11.51 -0.64 -29.91
C ASP A 112 12.53 -0.57 -28.75
N ALA A 113 13.80 -0.30 -29.07
CA ALA A 113 14.77 0.03 -28.03
C ALA A 113 14.31 1.31 -27.29
N ALA A 114 14.45 1.33 -25.97
CA ALA A 114 14.08 2.51 -25.19
C ALA A 114 14.85 3.73 -25.70
N THR A 115 14.12 4.74 -26.13
CA THR A 115 14.68 6.00 -26.63
C THR A 115 15.03 6.96 -25.50
N HIS A 116 14.42 6.74 -24.34
CA HIS A 116 14.62 7.51 -23.10
C HIS A 116 14.52 6.55 -21.91
N GLY A 117 15.04 6.96 -20.75
CA GLY A 117 14.76 6.23 -19.50
C GLY A 117 13.24 6.15 -19.22
N PRO A 118 12.78 5.22 -18.34
CA PRO A 118 11.35 5.07 -18.03
C PRO A 118 10.77 6.44 -17.67
N ALA A 119 9.65 6.80 -18.30
CA ALA A 119 8.95 8.03 -18.01
C ALA A 119 8.50 8.03 -16.54
N LEU A 120 8.49 9.19 -15.89
CA LEU A 120 7.94 9.28 -14.55
C LEU A 120 6.42 9.02 -14.60
N PRO A 121 5.84 8.32 -13.61
CA PRO A 121 4.40 8.04 -13.56
C PRO A 121 3.62 9.30 -13.12
N VAL A 122 3.72 10.37 -13.90
CA VAL A 122 3.12 11.68 -13.67
C VAL A 122 2.31 12.13 -14.87
N GLY A 123 1.26 12.91 -14.63
CA GLY A 123 0.40 13.45 -15.69
C GLY A 123 -0.91 12.68 -15.87
N GLU A 124 -1.53 12.88 -17.01
CA GLU A 124 -2.84 12.27 -17.32
C GLU A 124 -2.75 10.73 -17.28
N GLY A 125 -3.72 10.11 -16.61
CA GLY A 125 -3.77 8.65 -16.39
C GLY A 125 -3.01 8.15 -15.16
N TYR A 126 -2.17 8.97 -14.54
CA TYR A 126 -1.49 8.65 -13.29
C TYR A 126 -2.16 9.34 -12.08
N ARG A 127 -1.79 8.91 -10.89
CA ARG A 127 -2.32 9.48 -9.65
C ARG A 127 -1.56 10.74 -9.26
N THR A 128 -2.26 11.68 -8.62
CA THR A 128 -1.67 12.89 -8.04
C THR A 128 -0.68 12.60 -6.92
N ARG A 129 -0.91 11.51 -6.17
CA ARG A 129 0.00 10.99 -5.15
C ARG A 129 0.77 9.80 -5.71
N VAL A 130 2.06 9.96 -5.90
CA VAL A 130 2.91 8.96 -6.56
C VAL A 130 3.54 8.03 -5.52
N GLY A 131 3.45 6.72 -5.76
CA GLY A 131 4.07 5.72 -4.90
C GLY A 131 5.52 5.46 -5.28
N VAL A 132 6.41 5.35 -4.29
CA VAL A 132 7.77 4.84 -4.44
C VAL A 132 7.93 3.59 -3.60
N LYS A 133 8.27 2.48 -4.25
CA LYS A 133 8.48 1.21 -3.54
C LYS A 133 9.92 1.18 -2.99
N VAL A 134 10.03 1.24 -1.67
CA VAL A 134 11.33 1.22 -0.97
C VAL A 134 11.64 -0.13 -0.33
N GLN A 135 10.61 -0.99 -0.15
CA GLN A 135 10.75 -2.28 0.52
C GLN A 135 9.86 -3.33 -0.18
N ASP A 136 10.29 -4.58 -0.26
CA ASP A 136 9.49 -5.72 -0.75
C ASP A 136 9.73 -6.96 0.11
N GLY A 137 8.82 -7.95 -0.01
CA GLY A 137 8.89 -9.17 0.79
C GLY A 137 8.59 -8.96 2.27
N CYS A 138 8.54 -10.06 3.04
CA CYS A 138 8.26 -10.01 4.47
C CYS A 138 8.86 -11.23 5.20
N ASN A 139 9.53 -10.98 6.33
CA ASN A 139 10.10 -12.04 7.18
C ASN A 139 9.14 -12.49 8.29
N ASN A 140 7.92 -11.92 8.38
CA ASN A 140 6.92 -12.33 9.36
C ASN A 140 6.29 -13.68 8.96
N ALA A 141 6.15 -14.57 9.93
CA ALA A 141 5.53 -15.89 9.77
C ALA A 141 4.08 -15.91 10.31
N CYS A 142 3.29 -14.88 9.99
CA CYS A 142 1.90 -14.79 10.44
C CYS A 142 1.10 -16.01 9.97
N THR A 143 0.37 -16.67 10.86
CA THR A 143 -0.28 -17.97 10.62
C THR A 143 -1.39 -17.93 9.57
N TYR A 144 -1.86 -16.75 9.18
CA TYR A 144 -2.94 -16.52 8.19
C TYR A 144 -2.43 -15.98 6.85
N CYS A 145 -1.15 -15.64 6.73
CA CYS A 145 -0.63 -14.84 5.63
C CYS A 145 0.19 -15.70 4.65
N VAL A 146 -0.01 -15.48 3.36
CA VAL A 146 0.74 -16.10 2.26
C VAL A 146 1.70 -15.14 1.56
N VAL A 147 1.79 -13.89 2.03
CA VAL A 147 2.58 -12.85 1.34
C VAL A 147 4.06 -13.18 1.31
N HIS A 148 4.62 -13.75 2.38
CA HIS A 148 6.02 -14.20 2.41
C HIS A 148 6.31 -15.31 1.39
N VAL A 149 5.32 -16.15 1.06
CA VAL A 149 5.44 -17.17 0.01
C VAL A 149 5.43 -16.50 -1.37
N ALA A 150 4.54 -15.52 -1.56
CA ALA A 150 4.35 -14.86 -2.86
C ALA A 150 5.49 -13.87 -3.21
N ARG A 151 6.12 -13.24 -2.21
CA ARG A 151 7.09 -12.15 -2.41
C ARG A 151 8.49 -12.43 -1.87
N GLY A 152 8.66 -13.54 -1.15
CA GLY A 152 9.94 -13.92 -0.57
C GLY A 152 10.31 -13.12 0.68
N LYS A 153 11.62 -13.17 1.01
CA LYS A 153 12.20 -12.46 2.16
C LYS A 153 12.14 -10.94 1.98
N ALA A 154 12.16 -10.23 3.12
CA ALA A 154 12.24 -8.78 3.12
C ALA A 154 13.53 -8.29 2.45
N THR A 155 13.38 -7.32 1.55
CA THR A 155 14.47 -6.63 0.87
C THR A 155 14.20 -5.13 0.88
N SER A 156 15.28 -4.34 0.93
CA SER A 156 15.23 -2.88 0.94
C SER A 156 15.93 -2.33 -0.31
N VAL A 157 15.35 -1.29 -0.90
CA VAL A 157 15.94 -0.59 -2.04
C VAL A 157 17.07 0.32 -1.52
N ASP A 158 18.14 0.47 -2.30
CA ASP A 158 19.25 1.36 -2.00
C ASP A 158 18.74 2.80 -1.73
N PRO A 159 19.12 3.44 -0.61
CA PRO A 159 18.72 4.82 -0.31
C PRO A 159 19.05 5.80 -1.43
N CYS A 160 20.19 5.66 -2.09
CA CYS A 160 20.59 6.54 -3.20
C CYS A 160 19.61 6.44 -4.37
N GLU A 161 19.15 5.24 -4.67
CA GLU A 161 18.14 5.01 -5.71
C GLU A 161 16.78 5.60 -5.31
N VAL A 162 16.36 5.45 -4.06
CA VAL A 162 15.12 6.05 -3.54
C VAL A 162 15.20 7.58 -3.61
N VAL A 163 16.31 8.18 -3.18
CA VAL A 163 16.54 9.63 -3.26
C VAL A 163 16.46 10.09 -4.71
N ARG A 164 17.16 9.42 -5.62
CA ARG A 164 17.14 9.75 -7.06
C ARG A 164 15.70 9.76 -7.62
N GLN A 165 14.90 8.76 -7.30
CA GLN A 165 13.50 8.68 -7.75
C GLN A 165 12.65 9.80 -7.13
N CYS A 166 12.77 10.04 -5.83
CA CYS A 166 12.01 11.07 -5.14
C CYS A 166 12.36 12.48 -5.63
N ARG A 167 13.65 12.77 -5.87
CA ARG A 167 14.10 14.04 -6.46
C ARG A 167 13.52 14.24 -7.86
N ALA A 168 13.56 13.21 -8.70
CA ALA A 168 13.00 13.29 -10.06
C ALA A 168 11.49 13.57 -10.03
N LEU A 169 10.74 12.92 -9.14
CA LEU A 169 9.30 13.16 -8.96
C LEU A 169 9.02 14.59 -8.43
N ALA A 170 9.76 15.04 -7.42
CA ALA A 170 9.62 16.39 -6.88
C ALA A 170 9.91 17.46 -7.94
N SER A 171 11.00 17.29 -8.73
CA SER A 171 11.35 18.18 -9.85
C SER A 171 10.30 18.15 -10.97
N ALA A 172 9.52 17.09 -11.11
CA ALA A 172 8.40 16.99 -12.03
C ALA A 172 7.08 17.58 -11.45
N GLY A 173 7.12 18.22 -10.27
CA GLY A 173 5.99 18.89 -9.66
C GLY A 173 5.11 17.99 -8.77
N VAL A 174 5.51 16.75 -8.48
CA VAL A 174 4.77 15.89 -7.55
C VAL A 174 4.84 16.47 -6.14
N LYS A 175 3.68 16.70 -5.53
CA LYS A 175 3.57 17.31 -4.18
C LYS A 175 3.41 16.29 -3.04
N GLU A 176 2.98 15.05 -3.32
CA GLU A 176 2.97 13.97 -2.31
C GLU A 176 3.55 12.67 -2.86
N ILE A 177 4.60 12.17 -2.20
CA ILE A 177 5.22 10.87 -2.48
C ILE A 177 4.85 9.90 -1.36
N VAL A 178 4.30 8.73 -1.76
CA VAL A 178 3.89 7.68 -0.82
C VAL A 178 4.95 6.60 -0.78
N LEU A 179 5.74 6.53 0.30
CA LEU A 179 6.68 5.44 0.50
C LEU A 179 5.91 4.14 0.74
N THR A 180 6.17 3.13 -0.07
CA THR A 180 5.45 1.86 -0.02
C THR A 180 6.36 0.67 0.20
N GLY A 181 5.83 -0.32 0.90
CA GLY A 181 6.46 -1.62 1.13
C GLY A 181 5.42 -2.65 1.55
N ILE A 182 5.81 -3.91 1.59
CA ILE A 182 4.99 -4.99 2.14
C ILE A 182 4.99 -4.94 3.66
N ASN A 183 6.13 -4.63 4.25
CA ASN A 183 6.33 -4.29 5.64
C ASN A 183 7.32 -3.13 5.69
N LEU A 184 6.82 -1.93 5.50
CA LEU A 184 7.67 -0.75 5.33
C LEU A 184 8.56 -0.49 6.55
N GLY A 185 8.06 -0.76 7.77
CA GLY A 185 8.84 -0.61 9.00
C GLY A 185 10.10 -1.49 9.06
N SER A 186 10.11 -2.60 8.31
CA SER A 186 11.29 -3.47 8.20
C SER A 186 12.30 -2.99 7.15
N TYR A 187 12.16 -1.77 6.62
CA TYR A 187 13.17 -1.19 5.75
C TYR A 187 14.48 -1.05 6.52
N LEU A 188 15.47 -1.80 6.08
CA LEU A 188 16.81 -1.79 6.59
C LEU A 188 17.77 -2.13 5.44
N TRP A 189 18.36 -1.11 4.86
CA TRP A 189 19.39 -1.29 3.83
C TRP A 189 20.76 -1.37 4.47
N ARG A 190 21.62 -2.21 3.94
CA ARG A 190 22.98 -2.35 4.39
C ARG A 190 23.94 -2.13 3.23
N ASN A 191 24.87 -1.21 3.42
CA ASN A 191 25.99 -1.03 2.51
C ASN A 191 26.93 -2.25 2.63
N GLU A 192 27.15 -2.96 1.53
CA GLU A 192 27.99 -4.17 1.52
C GLU A 192 29.49 -3.84 1.71
N GLU A 193 29.92 -2.63 1.32
CA GLU A 193 31.33 -2.21 1.41
C GLU A 193 31.67 -1.66 2.80
N THR A 194 30.84 -0.77 3.34
CA THR A 194 31.09 -0.11 4.64
C THR A 194 30.49 -0.86 5.82
N GLY A 195 29.45 -1.68 5.59
CA GLY A 195 28.68 -2.34 6.62
C GLY A 195 27.66 -1.43 7.32
N GLU A 196 27.59 -0.16 6.95
CA GLU A 196 26.62 0.80 7.49
C GLU A 196 25.18 0.41 7.13
N THR A 197 24.26 0.76 8.01
CA THR A 197 22.84 0.47 7.82
C THR A 197 22.02 1.76 7.80
N THR A 198 21.01 1.80 6.93
CA THR A 198 20.04 2.89 6.83
C THR A 198 18.65 2.34 7.12
N GLY A 199 18.03 2.83 8.20
CA GLY A 199 16.66 2.52 8.60
C GLY A 199 15.62 3.43 7.91
N LEU A 200 14.34 3.18 8.19
CA LEU A 200 13.25 3.97 7.61
C LEU A 200 13.32 5.45 8.06
N ALA A 201 13.63 5.70 9.33
CA ALA A 201 13.74 7.07 9.86
C ALA A 201 14.90 7.83 9.20
N ASP A 202 16.06 7.19 9.00
CA ASP A 202 17.21 7.79 8.33
C ASP A 202 16.91 8.08 6.86
N LEU A 203 16.25 7.15 6.17
CA LEU A 203 15.77 7.36 4.80
C LEU A 203 14.85 8.59 4.73
N LEU A 204 13.91 8.73 5.66
CA LEU A 204 13.00 9.88 5.70
C LEU A 204 13.76 11.19 5.93
N ARG A 205 14.73 11.24 6.85
CA ARG A 205 15.56 12.43 7.09
C ARG A 205 16.33 12.84 5.82
N THR A 206 16.97 11.87 5.18
CA THR A 206 17.67 12.10 3.90
C THR A 206 16.73 12.62 2.83
N LEU A 207 15.54 12.04 2.68
CA LEU A 207 14.56 12.51 1.70
C LEU A 207 14.06 13.93 1.98
N LEU A 208 13.86 14.29 3.25
CA LEU A 208 13.46 15.63 3.65
C LEU A 208 14.55 16.66 3.30
N GLU A 209 15.81 16.34 3.52
CA GLU A 209 16.96 17.17 3.18
C GLU A 209 17.14 17.32 1.67
N GLU A 210 17.19 16.20 0.97
CA GLU A 210 17.46 16.11 -0.48
C GLU A 210 16.35 16.67 -1.39
N THR A 211 15.19 16.98 -0.83
CA THR A 211 14.05 17.55 -1.57
C THR A 211 13.58 18.88 -1.00
N ALA A 212 14.35 19.50 -0.10
CA ALA A 212 13.94 20.73 0.59
C ALA A 212 13.76 21.93 -0.34
N ASP A 213 14.61 22.02 -1.35
CA ASP A 213 14.72 23.12 -2.31
C ASP A 213 14.05 22.85 -3.67
N LEU A 214 13.40 21.68 -3.82
CA LEU A 214 12.78 21.26 -5.06
C LEU A 214 11.32 21.73 -5.17
N HIS A 215 11.08 23.05 -5.13
CA HIS A 215 9.76 23.69 -5.30
C HIS A 215 9.94 25.11 -5.83
N GLU A 216 8.92 25.65 -6.49
CA GLU A 216 8.90 27.04 -6.92
C GLU A 216 8.62 27.97 -5.75
N GLU A 217 9.03 29.25 -5.87
CA GLU A 217 8.77 30.25 -4.83
C GLU A 217 7.26 30.44 -4.61
N GLY A 218 6.84 30.31 -3.36
CA GLY A 218 5.42 30.39 -2.99
C GLY A 218 4.66 29.05 -3.05
N GLU A 219 5.30 27.97 -3.48
CA GLU A 219 4.74 26.64 -3.47
C GLU A 219 5.18 25.82 -2.25
N TYR A 220 4.37 24.82 -1.89
CA TYR A 220 4.76 23.85 -0.86
C TYR A 220 5.79 22.86 -1.40
N PRO A 221 6.85 22.54 -0.65
CA PRO A 221 7.77 21.48 -0.98
C PRO A 221 7.05 20.12 -0.96
N VAL A 222 7.62 19.13 -1.66
CA VAL A 222 7.09 17.77 -1.65
C VAL A 222 6.99 17.22 -0.23
N ARG A 223 5.88 16.57 0.09
CA ARG A 223 5.69 15.85 1.36
C ARG A 223 5.72 14.34 1.16
N PHE A 224 6.04 13.62 2.22
CA PHE A 224 6.12 12.17 2.23
C PHE A 224 4.99 11.57 3.07
N ARG A 225 4.39 10.51 2.56
CA ARG A 225 3.45 9.69 3.32
C ARG A 225 4.05 8.33 3.58
N VAL A 226 4.11 7.94 4.83
CA VAL A 226 4.49 6.60 5.27
C VAL A 226 3.29 5.67 5.12
N SER A 227 3.45 4.54 4.45
CA SER A 227 2.37 3.57 4.32
C SER A 227 2.23 2.68 5.57
N SER A 228 2.19 1.36 5.46
CA SER A 228 1.98 0.47 6.59
C SER A 228 3.28 0.18 7.35
N VAL A 229 3.29 0.43 8.66
CA VAL A 229 4.38 0.10 9.58
C VAL A 229 3.87 -0.89 10.62
N GLU A 230 4.60 -1.97 10.86
CA GLU A 230 4.27 -2.92 11.91
C GLU A 230 4.49 -2.29 13.30
N PRO A 231 3.66 -2.61 14.31
CA PRO A 231 3.78 -2.02 15.65
C PRO A 231 5.19 -2.13 16.25
N ARG A 232 5.84 -3.27 16.08
CA ARG A 232 7.19 -3.52 16.59
C ARG A 232 8.29 -2.69 15.91
N ASP A 233 7.99 -2.13 14.74
CA ASP A 233 8.94 -1.34 13.95
C ASP A 233 8.74 0.18 14.17
N VAL A 234 7.83 0.55 15.09
CA VAL A 234 7.64 1.94 15.55
C VAL A 234 8.64 2.23 16.65
N HIS A 235 9.80 2.75 16.25
CA HIS A 235 10.89 3.13 17.16
C HIS A 235 10.89 4.65 17.39
N ASP A 236 11.57 5.09 18.42
CA ASP A 236 11.63 6.50 18.83
C ASP A 236 12.14 7.44 17.74
N ASP A 237 13.07 6.99 16.91
CA ASP A 237 13.62 7.74 15.77
C ASP A 237 12.57 8.04 14.68
N LEU A 238 11.68 7.08 14.39
CA LEU A 238 10.57 7.28 13.48
C LEU A 238 9.53 8.25 14.07
N VAL A 239 9.23 8.11 15.36
CA VAL A 239 8.29 9.00 16.07
C VAL A 239 8.85 10.43 16.09
N GLU A 240 10.16 10.60 16.29
CA GLU A 240 10.82 11.90 16.23
C GLU A 240 10.69 12.55 14.84
N VAL A 241 10.92 11.80 13.77
CA VAL A 241 10.74 12.33 12.41
C VAL A 241 9.30 12.77 12.19
N LEU A 242 8.31 11.97 12.59
CA LEU A 242 6.89 12.33 12.47
C LEU A 242 6.56 13.61 13.26
N ALA A 243 7.16 13.80 14.44
CA ALA A 243 6.92 14.95 15.31
C ALA A 243 7.59 16.24 14.80
N THR A 244 8.77 16.13 14.14
CA THR A 244 9.62 17.28 13.82
C THR A 244 9.60 17.69 12.34
N ALA A 245 9.01 16.89 11.47
CA ALA A 245 9.03 17.12 10.02
C ALA A 245 8.19 18.33 9.53
N GLY A 246 7.47 19.04 10.41
CA GLY A 246 6.78 20.28 10.08
C GLY A 246 5.75 20.15 8.94
N GLY A 247 5.01 19.04 8.86
CA GLY A 247 4.02 18.78 7.80
C GLY A 247 4.61 18.18 6.51
N ARG A 248 5.94 18.10 6.39
CA ARG A 248 6.60 17.44 5.26
C ARG A 248 6.57 15.92 5.33
N VAL A 249 6.28 15.34 6.49
CA VAL A 249 5.80 13.96 6.63
C VAL A 249 4.34 14.03 7.09
N CYS A 250 3.45 13.39 6.34
CA CYS A 250 2.03 13.40 6.65
C CYS A 250 1.76 12.90 8.07
N ARG A 251 0.95 13.62 8.85
CA ARG A 251 0.52 13.23 10.20
C ARG A 251 -0.51 12.10 10.14
N HIS A 252 -0.13 11.02 9.47
CA HIS A 252 -0.92 9.80 9.35
C HIS A 252 -0.01 8.59 9.35
N LEU A 253 -0.39 7.58 10.12
CA LEU A 253 0.29 6.28 10.13
C LEU A 253 -0.74 5.15 10.02
N HIS A 254 -0.44 4.15 9.18
CA HIS A 254 -1.20 2.90 9.15
C HIS A 254 -0.48 1.86 10.01
N LEU A 255 -1.12 1.47 11.12
CA LEU A 255 -0.57 0.58 12.13
C LEU A 255 -1.48 -0.65 12.30
N PRO A 256 -1.16 -1.81 11.70
CA PRO A 256 -2.03 -2.99 11.72
C PRO A 256 -2.15 -3.61 13.12
N LEU A 257 -3.33 -3.54 13.73
CA LEU A 257 -3.63 -4.16 15.04
C LEU A 257 -3.88 -5.66 14.89
N GLN A 258 -4.57 -6.07 13.85
CA GLN A 258 -5.07 -7.42 13.54
C GLN A 258 -6.11 -7.96 14.53
N SER A 259 -5.85 -7.93 15.85
CA SER A 259 -6.80 -8.28 16.94
C SER A 259 -6.46 -7.48 18.19
N GLY A 260 -7.46 -7.14 18.98
CA GLY A 260 -7.29 -6.49 20.29
C GLY A 260 -7.16 -7.47 21.46
N ASN A 261 -7.00 -8.76 21.19
CA ASN A 261 -6.83 -9.79 22.23
C ASN A 261 -5.46 -10.47 22.11
N SER A 262 -4.69 -10.47 23.20
CA SER A 262 -3.31 -10.94 23.23
C SER A 262 -3.17 -12.46 22.99
N LYS A 263 -4.20 -13.29 23.28
CA LYS A 263 -4.21 -14.71 22.92
C LYS A 263 -4.36 -14.87 21.42
N VAL A 264 -5.31 -14.17 20.79
CA VAL A 264 -5.55 -14.23 19.35
C VAL A 264 -4.33 -13.73 18.59
N LEU A 265 -3.68 -12.63 19.01
CA LEU A 265 -2.43 -12.13 18.43
C LEU A 265 -1.32 -13.18 18.49
N ARG A 266 -1.15 -13.87 19.60
CA ARG A 266 -0.18 -14.97 19.74
C ARG A 266 -0.48 -16.13 18.78
N GLU A 267 -1.74 -16.51 18.62
CA GLU A 267 -2.18 -17.53 17.68
C GLU A 267 -2.02 -17.11 16.21
N MET A 268 -2.13 -15.81 15.94
CA MET A 268 -1.79 -15.18 14.66
C MET A 268 -0.27 -15.11 14.41
N HIS A 269 0.55 -15.47 15.40
CA HIS A 269 2.00 -15.32 15.40
C HIS A 269 2.44 -13.86 15.24
N ARG A 270 1.75 -12.95 15.98
CA ARG A 270 2.14 -11.53 16.06
C ARG A 270 3.14 -11.33 17.21
N PRO A 271 4.22 -10.55 16.99
CA PRO A 271 5.30 -10.38 17.98
C PRO A 271 4.99 -9.28 19.02
N TYR A 272 3.72 -8.98 19.28
CA TYR A 272 3.27 -7.99 20.27
C TYR A 272 1.95 -8.43 20.92
N SER A 273 1.67 -7.90 22.12
CA SER A 273 0.39 -8.03 22.80
C SER A 273 -0.52 -6.82 22.54
N ALA A 274 -1.80 -6.94 22.90
CA ALA A 274 -2.75 -5.84 22.80
C ALA A 274 -2.32 -4.64 23.68
N GLU A 275 -1.85 -4.93 24.89
CA GLU A 275 -1.37 -3.92 25.85
C GLU A 275 -0.12 -3.18 25.32
N HIS A 276 0.80 -3.92 24.69
CA HIS A 276 1.97 -3.30 24.05
C HIS A 276 1.56 -2.41 22.87
N PHE A 277 0.58 -2.83 22.09
CA PHE A 277 0.02 -2.02 21.02
C PHE A 277 -0.62 -0.72 21.55
N GLU A 278 -1.45 -0.81 22.60
CA GLU A 278 -2.05 0.36 23.25
C GLU A 278 -0.97 1.33 23.79
N ALA A 279 0.14 0.81 24.34
CA ALA A 279 1.27 1.63 24.79
C ALA A 279 1.99 2.36 23.65
N ILE A 280 2.21 1.69 22.52
CA ILE A 280 2.77 2.33 21.30
C ILE A 280 1.87 3.47 20.83
N VAL A 281 0.57 3.23 20.76
CA VAL A 281 -0.41 4.25 20.34
C VAL A 281 -0.44 5.43 21.30
N ALA A 282 -0.38 5.19 22.61
CA ALA A 282 -0.32 6.25 23.61
C ALA A 282 0.93 7.13 23.45
N ASN A 283 2.11 6.52 23.27
CA ASN A 283 3.36 7.25 22.99
C ASN A 283 3.29 8.06 21.68
N LEU A 284 2.69 7.50 20.62
CA LEU A 284 2.50 8.21 19.36
C LEU A 284 1.63 9.47 19.54
N TYR A 285 0.50 9.38 20.25
CA TYR A 285 -0.38 10.53 20.50
C TYR A 285 0.23 11.56 21.47
N GLU A 286 1.07 11.13 22.41
CA GLU A 286 1.79 12.05 23.31
C GLU A 286 2.79 12.91 22.53
N ARG A 287 3.54 12.30 21.60
CA ARG A 287 4.61 12.97 20.84
C ARG A 287 4.12 13.64 19.56
N VAL A 288 3.04 13.14 18.98
CA VAL A 288 2.40 13.68 17.75
C VAL A 288 0.88 13.78 17.98
N PRO A 289 0.40 14.79 18.75
CA PRO A 289 -1.00 14.88 19.19
C PRO A 289 -2.04 14.86 18.09
N GLU A 290 -1.69 15.40 16.91
CA GLU A 290 -2.57 15.48 15.74
C GLU A 290 -2.41 14.29 14.78
N LEU A 291 -1.71 13.24 15.20
CA LEU A 291 -1.54 12.04 14.38
C LEU A 291 -2.88 11.38 14.11
N SER A 292 -3.11 11.01 12.88
CA SER A 292 -4.25 10.20 12.43
C SER A 292 -3.80 8.75 12.27
N LEU A 293 -4.44 7.82 12.97
CA LEU A 293 -4.10 6.41 12.91
C LEU A 293 -5.15 5.62 12.13
N SER A 294 -4.72 4.82 11.18
CA SER A 294 -5.54 3.80 10.54
C SER A 294 -5.02 2.40 10.85
N THR A 295 -5.89 1.40 10.77
CA THR A 295 -5.54 0.03 11.15
C THR A 295 -6.24 -1.01 10.29
N ASP A 296 -5.66 -2.22 10.26
CA ASP A 296 -6.29 -3.45 9.77
C ASP A 296 -6.73 -4.30 10.96
N ILE A 297 -7.95 -4.83 10.93
CA ILE A 297 -8.48 -5.78 11.93
C ILE A 297 -9.07 -6.99 11.21
N ILE A 298 -8.63 -8.18 11.64
CA ILE A 298 -9.17 -9.47 11.21
C ILE A 298 -10.16 -9.94 12.27
N CYS A 299 -11.43 -10.15 11.90
CA CYS A 299 -12.44 -10.73 12.77
C CYS A 299 -12.81 -12.15 12.38
N GLY A 300 -13.14 -12.98 13.36
CA GLY A 300 -13.46 -14.38 13.17
C GLY A 300 -12.26 -15.24 12.80
N PHE A 301 -11.10 -14.94 13.37
CA PHE A 301 -9.93 -15.81 13.31
C PHE A 301 -10.28 -17.18 13.95
N PRO A 302 -9.73 -18.32 13.46
CA PRO A 302 -10.05 -19.63 14.05
C PRO A 302 -9.88 -19.64 15.57
N GLY A 303 -10.91 -20.11 16.29
CA GLY A 303 -10.95 -20.18 17.75
C GLY A 303 -11.21 -18.85 18.46
N GLU A 304 -11.41 -17.74 17.74
CA GLU A 304 -11.79 -16.46 18.37
C GLU A 304 -13.19 -16.55 19.00
N THR A 305 -13.25 -16.36 20.31
CA THR A 305 -14.50 -16.31 21.09
C THR A 305 -15.16 -14.93 21.01
N GLU A 306 -16.40 -14.82 21.50
CA GLU A 306 -17.08 -13.52 21.56
C GLU A 306 -16.38 -12.55 22.51
N GLY A 307 -15.93 -13.03 23.68
CA GLY A 307 -15.19 -12.18 24.64
C GLY A 307 -13.89 -11.63 24.06
N GLU A 308 -13.15 -12.42 23.30
CA GLU A 308 -11.92 -11.99 22.62
C GLU A 308 -12.20 -10.98 21.51
N PHE A 309 -13.33 -11.10 20.85
CA PHE A 309 -13.79 -10.10 19.88
C PHE A 309 -14.21 -8.79 20.57
N GLU A 310 -14.88 -8.85 21.73
CA GLU A 310 -15.19 -7.65 22.53
C GLU A 310 -13.94 -6.92 23.00
N ASP A 311 -12.85 -7.63 23.33
CA ASP A 311 -11.53 -7.01 23.59
C ASP A 311 -11.06 -6.21 22.38
N THR A 312 -11.25 -6.75 21.18
CA THR A 312 -10.87 -6.06 19.94
C THR A 312 -11.66 -4.76 19.75
N LEU A 313 -12.96 -4.76 20.02
CA LEU A 313 -13.78 -3.55 19.98
C LEU A 313 -13.35 -2.54 21.06
N ARG A 314 -12.97 -2.99 22.26
CA ARG A 314 -12.46 -2.15 23.34
C ARG A 314 -11.16 -1.45 22.91
N VAL A 315 -10.17 -2.20 22.45
CA VAL A 315 -8.87 -1.67 22.01
C VAL A 315 -9.05 -0.69 20.84
N ALA A 316 -9.92 -1.01 19.89
CA ALA A 316 -10.22 -0.10 18.78
C ALA A 316 -10.77 1.26 19.25
N ARG A 317 -11.62 1.27 20.29
CA ARG A 317 -12.13 2.52 20.91
C ARG A 317 -11.02 3.30 21.61
N THR A 318 -10.18 2.61 22.39
CA THR A 318 -9.05 3.22 23.12
C THR A 318 -8.05 3.87 22.17
N CYS A 319 -7.72 3.20 21.06
CA CYS A 319 -6.75 3.66 20.08
C CYS A 319 -7.28 4.77 19.13
N ARG A 320 -8.56 5.13 19.15
CA ARG A 320 -9.14 6.27 18.41
C ARG A 320 -8.82 6.24 16.92
N PHE A 321 -8.94 5.08 16.25
CA PHE A 321 -8.60 4.97 14.83
C PHE A 321 -9.49 5.85 13.95
N SER A 322 -8.89 6.66 13.09
CA SER A 322 -9.57 7.43 12.05
C SER A 322 -10.11 6.55 10.91
N LYS A 323 -9.54 5.35 10.73
CA LYS A 323 -10.01 4.36 9.75
C LYS A 323 -9.70 2.94 10.22
N ILE A 324 -10.70 2.08 10.16
CA ILE A 324 -10.54 0.64 10.37
C ILE A 324 -10.82 -0.09 9.05
N HIS A 325 -9.84 -0.82 8.55
CA HIS A 325 -10.03 -1.77 7.46
C HIS A 325 -10.41 -3.11 8.06
N VAL A 326 -11.65 -3.53 7.84
CA VAL A 326 -12.21 -4.74 8.43
C VAL A 326 -12.07 -5.91 7.49
N PHE A 327 -11.41 -6.98 7.95
CA PHE A 327 -11.20 -8.22 7.20
C PHE A 327 -11.86 -9.39 7.93
N PRO A 328 -13.02 -9.88 7.48
CA PRO A 328 -13.48 -11.19 7.90
C PRO A 328 -12.42 -12.24 7.56
N TYR A 329 -12.00 -13.04 8.53
CA TYR A 329 -10.98 -14.06 8.29
C TYR A 329 -11.35 -14.94 7.08
N SER A 330 -10.43 -15.04 6.15
CA SER A 330 -10.55 -15.83 4.92
C SER A 330 -9.47 -16.89 4.87
N LYS A 331 -9.87 -18.15 4.79
CA LYS A 331 -8.93 -19.28 4.65
C LYS A 331 -7.99 -19.06 3.45
N ARG A 332 -6.69 -19.23 3.70
CA ARG A 332 -5.67 -19.22 2.65
C ARG A 332 -5.01 -20.59 2.65
N GLU A 333 -5.20 -21.34 1.59
CA GLU A 333 -4.64 -22.66 1.47
C GLU A 333 -3.12 -22.65 1.72
N GLY A 334 -2.60 -23.66 2.40
CA GLY A 334 -1.20 -23.74 2.79
C GLY A 334 -0.82 -22.96 4.07
N THR A 335 -1.75 -22.20 4.69
CA THR A 335 -1.48 -21.50 5.94
C THR A 335 -1.87 -22.32 7.17
N PRO A 336 -1.13 -22.19 8.30
CA PRO A 336 -1.47 -22.87 9.55
C PRO A 336 -2.90 -22.57 10.03
N ALA A 337 -3.35 -21.33 9.94
CA ALA A 337 -4.70 -20.93 10.35
C ALA A 337 -5.81 -21.58 9.49
N ALA A 338 -5.55 -21.86 8.21
CA ALA A 338 -6.50 -22.53 7.35
C ALA A 338 -6.70 -24.02 7.72
N ALA A 339 -5.67 -24.65 8.28
CA ALA A 339 -5.70 -26.05 8.71
C ALA A 339 -6.43 -26.27 10.05
N ARG A 340 -6.70 -25.22 10.81
CA ARG A 340 -7.41 -25.31 12.10
C ARG A 340 -8.84 -25.80 11.91
N ILE A 341 -9.32 -26.63 12.85
CA ILE A 341 -10.66 -27.23 12.83
C ILE A 341 -11.72 -26.31 13.48
N ASP A 342 -11.30 -25.40 14.33
CA ASP A 342 -12.12 -24.46 15.10
C ASP A 342 -12.45 -23.16 14.34
N GLN A 343 -12.82 -23.33 13.07
CA GLN A 343 -13.20 -22.21 12.20
C GLN A 343 -14.47 -21.52 12.68
N VAL A 344 -14.42 -20.19 12.79
CA VAL A 344 -15.60 -19.40 13.15
C VAL A 344 -16.64 -19.47 12.02
N PRO A 345 -17.94 -19.68 12.32
CA PRO A 345 -18.99 -19.77 11.32
C PRO A 345 -19.11 -18.48 10.45
N PRO A 346 -19.49 -18.59 9.17
CA PRO A 346 -19.60 -17.42 8.28
C PRO A 346 -20.55 -16.34 8.79
N GLY A 347 -21.68 -16.71 9.40
CA GLY A 347 -22.64 -15.76 9.97
C GLY A 347 -22.06 -14.94 11.12
N VAL A 348 -21.28 -15.58 12.02
CA VAL A 348 -20.58 -14.90 13.11
C VAL A 348 -19.51 -13.95 12.57
N LYS A 349 -18.76 -14.36 11.57
CA LYS A 349 -17.77 -13.47 10.92
C LYS A 349 -18.44 -12.25 10.27
N ALA A 350 -19.59 -12.44 9.64
CA ALA A 350 -20.34 -11.34 9.01
C ALA A 350 -20.86 -10.35 10.04
N ASP A 351 -21.42 -10.85 11.16
CA ASP A 351 -21.88 -10.02 12.29
C ASP A 351 -20.73 -9.20 12.88
N ARG A 352 -19.63 -9.87 13.25
CA ARG A 352 -18.45 -9.20 13.81
C ARG A 352 -17.87 -8.15 12.86
N ALA A 353 -17.82 -8.46 11.57
CA ALA A 353 -17.36 -7.50 10.57
C ALA A 353 -18.28 -6.29 10.46
N GLN A 354 -19.60 -6.48 10.61
CA GLN A 354 -20.54 -5.35 10.59
C GLN A 354 -20.34 -4.47 11.83
N ARG A 355 -20.27 -5.05 13.01
CA ARG A 355 -20.03 -4.32 14.28
C ARG A 355 -18.72 -3.53 14.26
N LEU A 356 -17.64 -4.09 13.66
CA LEU A 356 -16.38 -3.36 13.47
C LEU A 356 -16.50 -2.22 12.46
N ARG A 357 -17.26 -2.37 11.40
CA ARG A 357 -17.52 -1.28 10.44
C ARG A 357 -18.28 -0.15 11.10
N ASP A 358 -19.38 -0.48 11.81
CA ASP A 358 -20.18 0.51 12.53
C ASP A 358 -19.35 1.27 13.58
N LEU A 359 -18.47 0.56 14.29
CA LEU A 359 -17.53 1.20 15.20
C LEU A 359 -16.51 2.07 14.46
N GLY A 360 -15.98 1.61 13.33
CA GLY A 360 -15.02 2.35 12.51
C GLY A 360 -15.60 3.65 11.99
N ASP A 361 -16.85 3.64 11.53
CA ASP A 361 -17.55 4.84 11.07
C ASP A 361 -17.78 5.82 12.23
N LEU A 362 -18.25 5.33 13.39
CA LEU A 362 -18.40 6.15 14.58
C LEU A 362 -17.09 6.81 15.05
N LEU A 363 -15.98 6.06 15.03
CA LEU A 363 -14.66 6.59 15.42
C LEU A 363 -14.15 7.61 14.40
N ARG A 364 -14.37 7.39 13.12
CA ARG A 364 -14.02 8.33 12.05
C ARG A 364 -14.75 9.66 12.20
N ASP A 365 -16.05 9.59 12.49
CA ASP A 365 -16.87 10.80 12.70
C ASP A 365 -16.41 11.57 13.94
N LYS A 366 -16.10 10.88 15.04
CA LYS A 366 -15.53 11.49 16.26
C LYS A 366 -14.17 12.15 15.99
N GLU A 367 -13.30 11.49 15.25
CA GLU A 367 -11.98 12.03 14.91
C GLU A 367 -12.10 13.25 13.99
N ARG A 368 -13.04 13.24 13.04
CA ARG A 368 -13.35 14.39 12.20
C ARG A 368 -13.89 15.57 13.02
N GLU A 369 -14.80 15.30 13.96
CA GLU A 369 -15.34 16.34 14.84
C GLU A 369 -14.28 16.97 15.75
N ALA A 370 -13.37 16.14 16.28
CA ALA A 370 -12.25 16.60 17.11
C ALA A 370 -11.24 17.48 16.34
N ARG A 371 -11.20 17.36 15.02
CA ARG A 371 -10.32 18.15 14.13
C ARG A 371 -10.96 19.42 13.58
N LYS A 372 -12.21 19.70 13.90
CA LYS A 372 -12.88 20.93 13.43
C LYS A 372 -12.10 22.17 13.81
N GLY A 373 -11.85 23.01 12.82
CA GLY A 373 -11.06 24.25 12.95
C GLY A 373 -9.56 24.06 12.92
N THR A 374 -9.04 22.83 12.74
CA THR A 374 -7.60 22.61 12.50
C THR A 374 -7.24 22.88 11.04
N HIS A 375 -6.00 23.31 10.81
CA HIS A 375 -5.45 23.54 9.49
C HIS A 375 -4.61 22.36 9.05
N GLU A 376 -4.87 21.85 7.86
CA GLU A 376 -4.11 20.76 7.26
C GLU A 376 -3.76 21.06 5.80
N LEU A 377 -2.63 20.54 5.34
CA LEU A 377 -2.32 20.51 3.91
C LEU A 377 -3.10 19.37 3.24
N ALA A 378 -3.74 19.68 2.13
CA ALA A 378 -4.48 18.71 1.33
C ALA A 378 -3.96 18.70 -0.11
N ILE A 379 -3.96 17.53 -0.74
CA ILE A 379 -3.67 17.40 -2.16
C ILE A 379 -4.97 17.23 -2.94
N VAL A 380 -5.16 18.03 -3.97
CA VAL A 380 -6.33 17.92 -4.86
C VAL A 380 -6.20 16.64 -5.67
N GLU A 381 -7.11 15.70 -5.47
CA GLU A 381 -7.10 14.40 -6.18
C GLU A 381 -7.90 14.46 -7.49
N GLU A 382 -9.06 15.11 -7.44
CA GLU A 382 -9.94 15.32 -8.59
C GLU A 382 -10.74 16.61 -8.42
N GLU A 383 -11.51 17.00 -9.44
CA GLU A 383 -12.33 18.21 -9.40
C GLU A 383 -13.23 18.25 -8.16
N GLY A 384 -13.04 19.27 -7.34
CA GLY A 384 -13.84 19.52 -6.14
C GLY A 384 -13.49 18.67 -4.91
N VAL A 385 -12.48 17.81 -4.97
CA VAL A 385 -12.09 16.93 -3.85
C VAL A 385 -10.58 16.96 -3.62
N ALA A 386 -10.19 17.19 -2.36
CA ALA A 386 -8.82 17.05 -1.92
C ALA A 386 -8.71 16.07 -0.74
N LEU A 387 -7.53 15.46 -0.59
CA LEU A 387 -7.21 14.56 0.51
C LEU A 387 -6.18 15.19 1.43
N THR A 388 -6.55 15.31 2.71
CA THR A 388 -5.68 15.88 3.73
C THR A 388 -4.54 14.95 4.12
N GLU A 389 -3.56 15.47 4.84
CA GLU A 389 -2.46 14.66 5.40
C GLU A 389 -2.98 13.59 6.37
N SER A 390 -4.07 13.86 7.10
CA SER A 390 -4.72 12.91 8.03
C SER A 390 -5.70 11.93 7.37
N TYR A 391 -5.76 11.89 6.02
CA TYR A 391 -6.62 11.00 5.23
C TYR A 391 -8.13 11.30 5.29
N PHE A 392 -8.49 12.57 5.48
CA PHE A 392 -9.88 13.02 5.29
C PHE A 392 -10.04 13.64 3.91
N GLU A 393 -11.08 13.24 3.21
CA GLU A 393 -11.53 13.91 1.99
C GLU A 393 -12.29 15.17 2.38
N VAL A 394 -11.95 16.27 1.69
CA VAL A 394 -12.57 17.59 1.90
C VAL A 394 -12.99 18.19 0.58
N PRO A 395 -14.11 18.93 0.55
CA PRO A 395 -14.50 19.67 -0.63
C PRO A 395 -13.56 20.85 -0.85
N VAL A 396 -13.22 21.11 -2.10
CA VAL A 396 -12.38 22.23 -2.51
C VAL A 396 -13.00 22.94 -3.72
N PRO A 397 -12.58 24.19 -4.05
CA PRO A 397 -13.07 24.88 -5.23
C PRO A 397 -12.82 24.04 -6.50
N LYS A 398 -13.80 24.02 -7.40
CA LYS A 398 -13.73 23.24 -8.64
C LYS A 398 -12.62 23.67 -9.61
N ASN A 399 -12.11 24.88 -9.44
CA ASN A 399 -10.98 25.39 -10.23
C ASN A 399 -9.60 25.00 -9.66
N ALA A 400 -9.55 24.35 -8.50
CA ALA A 400 -8.32 23.78 -7.97
C ALA A 400 -7.84 22.63 -8.88
N LYS A 401 -6.54 22.61 -9.18
CA LYS A 401 -5.97 21.66 -10.14
C LYS A 401 -5.56 20.36 -9.47
N ALA A 402 -5.85 19.25 -10.10
CA ALA A 402 -5.37 17.93 -9.63
C ALA A 402 -3.84 17.95 -9.46
N GLY A 403 -3.35 17.46 -8.32
CA GLY A 403 -1.95 17.50 -7.94
C GLY A 403 -1.50 18.79 -7.20
N GLU A 404 -2.35 19.80 -7.14
CA GLU A 404 -2.08 21.01 -6.36
C GLU A 404 -2.15 20.72 -4.85
N MET A 405 -1.24 21.31 -4.07
CA MET A 405 -1.27 21.25 -2.61
C MET A 405 -1.84 22.55 -2.09
N ILE A 406 -2.86 22.45 -1.25
CA ILE A 406 -3.58 23.61 -0.69
C ILE A 406 -3.76 23.44 0.82
N GLU A 407 -3.85 24.55 1.53
CA GLU A 407 -4.25 24.56 2.94
C GLU A 407 -5.77 24.53 3.06
N VAL A 408 -6.27 23.69 3.94
CA VAL A 408 -7.71 23.54 4.22
C VAL A 408 -7.98 23.60 5.72
N THR A 409 -9.18 24.04 6.09
CA THR A 409 -9.68 23.95 7.47
C THR A 409 -10.70 22.82 7.55
N LEU A 410 -10.49 21.86 8.47
CA LEU A 410 -11.38 20.73 8.73
C LEU A 410 -12.63 21.14 9.52
#